data_76fb7304442bc75d0a213714ecb5906a
#
_entry.id   76fb7304442bc75d0a213714ecb5906a
#
_cell.length_a   1.000
_cell.length_b   1.000
_cell.length_c   1.000
_cell.angle_alpha   90.00
_cell.angle_beta   90.00
_cell.angle_gamma   90.00
#
_symmetry.space_group_name_H-M   'P 1'
#
loop_
_entity.id
_entity.type
_entity.pdbx_description
1 polymer ?
#
loop_
_entity_poly.entity_id
_entity_poly.type
_entity_poly.pdbx_seq_one_letter_code
_entity_poly.pdbx_strand_id
1 'polypeptide(L)'
;RDRLRSRGLGDVYKRQQYRRAKLWQIICYACNGLVGMSVYSLIGMASYSASIGYGITTAAVGIILTCSRILDGITDPLLAFVYDRVNTKFGKLRILLVAGYLIEALALYGMFTGFSSKGLGLPVFALLYVLYIIGYTVSNMTAQTIPSIMTNDPHQRPTIGVWTTAFNYLVPMAMSMIFNVVLLPKCGGTYNQAFLSAACNLSLIHISEPT
;
A
#
# COMPACT_ATOMS: atom_id res chain seq x y z
N ARG A 1 -32.77 -29.24 30.06
CA ARG A 1 -32.41 -27.80 30.09
C ARG A 1 -31.46 -27.43 28.93
N ASP A 2 -30.52 -28.27 28.56
CA ASP A 2 -29.53 -27.97 27.50
C ASP A 2 -30.10 -27.99 26.06
N ARG A 3 -31.14 -28.80 25.79
CA ARG A 3 -31.83 -28.84 24.50
C ARG A 3 -32.58 -27.55 24.15
N LEU A 4 -33.02 -26.78 25.16
CA LEU A 4 -33.69 -25.48 24.95
C LEU A 4 -32.68 -24.36 24.66
N ARG A 5 -31.48 -24.42 25.22
CA ARG A 5 -30.41 -23.46 24.90
C ARG A 5 -29.87 -23.61 23.46
N SER A 6 -29.73 -24.85 22.97
CA SER A 6 -29.29 -25.09 21.60
C SER A 6 -30.30 -24.65 20.54
N ARG A 7 -31.62 -24.73 20.83
CA ARG A 7 -32.67 -24.20 19.95
C ARG A 7 -32.63 -22.67 19.82
N GLY A 8 -32.41 -21.95 20.91
CA GLY A 8 -32.33 -20.49 20.92
C GLY A 8 -31.12 -19.98 20.11
N LEU A 9 -29.96 -20.65 20.19
CA LEU A 9 -28.80 -20.32 19.39
C LEU A 9 -29.04 -20.58 17.90
N GLY A 10 -29.69 -21.69 17.53
CA GLY A 10 -30.04 -21.99 16.15
C GLY A 10 -30.97 -20.95 15.52
N ASP A 11 -31.94 -20.42 16.29
CA ASP A 11 -32.85 -19.37 15.81
C ASP A 11 -32.17 -18.00 15.70
N VAL A 12 -31.21 -17.70 16.56
CA VAL A 12 -30.36 -16.48 16.44
C VAL A 12 -29.51 -16.55 15.18
N TYR A 13 -28.92 -17.69 14.87
CA TYR A 13 -28.16 -17.89 13.62
C TYR A 13 -29.06 -17.79 12.37
N LYS A 14 -30.30 -18.28 12.41
CA LYS A 14 -31.25 -18.18 11.29
C LYS A 14 -31.76 -16.75 11.05
N ARG A 15 -31.75 -15.89 12.08
CA ARG A 15 -32.17 -14.47 11.98
C ARG A 15 -31.03 -13.52 11.60
N GLN A 16 -29.78 -13.97 11.54
CA GLN A 16 -28.69 -13.15 11.09
C GLN A 16 -28.88 -12.82 9.60
N GLN A 17 -29.29 -11.60 9.31
CA GLN A 17 -29.31 -11.08 7.94
C GLN A 17 -27.85 -10.85 7.51
N TYR A 18 -27.35 -11.74 6.65
CA TYR A 18 -26.03 -11.58 6.07
C TYR A 18 -26.07 -10.45 5.03
N ARG A 19 -25.29 -9.40 5.28
CA ARG A 19 -25.04 -8.36 4.31
C ARG A 19 -23.93 -8.87 3.37
N ARG A 20 -24.28 -9.13 2.12
CA ARG A 20 -23.34 -9.57 1.09
C ARG A 20 -22.90 -8.39 0.24
N ALA A 21 -21.60 -8.28 -0.01
CA ALA A 21 -21.07 -7.35 -0.99
C ALA A 21 -21.40 -7.84 -2.41
N LYS A 22 -21.71 -6.91 -3.31
CA LYS A 22 -21.89 -7.20 -4.74
C LYS A 22 -20.52 -7.49 -5.38
N LEU A 23 -20.48 -8.33 -6.41
CA LEU A 23 -19.23 -8.72 -7.08
C LEU A 23 -18.42 -7.50 -7.54
N TRP A 24 -19.06 -6.49 -8.11
CA TRP A 24 -18.39 -5.27 -8.54
C TRP A 24 -17.70 -4.52 -7.38
N GLN A 25 -18.29 -4.54 -6.18
CA GLN A 25 -17.68 -3.93 -4.99
C GLN A 25 -16.42 -4.69 -4.56
N ILE A 26 -16.42 -6.01 -4.68
CA ILE A 26 -15.26 -6.86 -4.40
C ILE A 26 -14.16 -6.56 -5.42
N ILE A 27 -14.51 -6.44 -6.70
CA ILE A 27 -13.54 -6.10 -7.77
C ILE A 27 -12.98 -4.69 -7.55
N CYS A 28 -13.81 -3.69 -7.30
CA CYS A 28 -13.34 -2.33 -6.99
C CYS A 28 -12.41 -2.30 -5.77
N TYR A 29 -12.74 -3.07 -4.73
CA TYR A 29 -11.84 -3.19 -3.58
C TYR A 29 -10.51 -3.87 -3.95
N ALA A 30 -10.55 -4.93 -4.74
CA ALA A 30 -9.35 -5.61 -5.22
C ALA A 30 -8.48 -4.68 -6.10
N CYS A 31 -9.12 -3.81 -6.92
CA CYS A 31 -8.43 -2.78 -7.70
C CYS A 31 -7.68 -1.76 -6.83
N ASN A 32 -8.12 -1.51 -5.57
CA ASN A 32 -7.32 -0.73 -4.63
C ASN A 32 -5.92 -1.34 -4.39
N GLY A 33 -5.79 -2.66 -4.48
CA GLY A 33 -4.51 -3.36 -4.45
C GLY A 33 -3.58 -3.02 -5.63
N LEU A 34 -4.12 -2.54 -6.78
CA LEU A 34 -3.30 -2.06 -7.90
C LEU A 34 -2.39 -0.91 -7.47
N VAL A 35 -2.96 0.07 -6.78
CA VAL A 35 -2.23 1.25 -6.29
C VAL A 35 -1.15 0.83 -5.30
N GLY A 36 -1.52 0.12 -4.24
CA GLY A 36 -0.56 -0.31 -3.21
C GLY A 36 0.55 -1.20 -3.76
N MET A 37 0.24 -2.11 -4.68
CA MET A 37 1.25 -3.02 -5.25
C MET A 37 2.11 -2.38 -6.33
N SER A 38 1.64 -1.38 -7.06
CA SER A 38 2.48 -0.59 -7.97
C SER A 38 3.52 0.23 -7.20
N VAL A 39 3.10 0.83 -6.08
CA VAL A 39 4.00 1.55 -5.16
C VAL A 39 5.00 0.58 -4.50
N TYR A 40 4.55 -0.59 -4.07
CA TYR A 40 5.44 -1.62 -3.53
C TYR A 40 6.50 -2.06 -4.53
N SER A 41 6.14 -2.20 -5.81
CA SER A 41 7.09 -2.53 -6.88
C SER A 41 8.13 -1.41 -7.10
N LEU A 42 7.69 -0.14 -6.99
CA LEU A 42 8.58 1.00 -7.08
C LEU A 42 9.55 1.08 -5.90
N ILE A 43 9.08 0.86 -4.67
CA ILE A 43 9.94 0.90 -3.48
C ILE A 43 10.98 -0.24 -3.49
N GLY A 44 10.70 -1.33 -4.18
CA GLY A 44 11.68 -2.38 -4.45
C GLY A 44 12.93 -1.86 -5.20
N MET A 45 12.79 -0.72 -5.90
CA MET A 45 13.91 -0.03 -6.58
C MET A 45 14.55 1.07 -5.72
N ALA A 46 14.18 1.22 -4.45
CA ALA A 46 14.72 2.25 -3.56
C ALA A 46 16.25 2.18 -3.43
N SER A 47 16.82 0.98 -3.46
CA SER A 47 18.27 0.79 -3.43
C SER A 47 18.98 1.42 -4.64
N TYR A 48 18.39 1.32 -5.82
CA TYR A 48 18.91 1.97 -7.04
C TYR A 48 18.77 3.49 -6.93
N SER A 49 17.63 3.98 -6.46
CA SER A 49 17.41 5.42 -6.24
C SER A 49 18.40 5.99 -5.23
N ALA A 50 18.66 5.29 -4.12
CA ALA A 50 19.64 5.70 -3.12
C ALA A 50 21.06 5.75 -3.67
N SER A 51 21.45 4.73 -4.45
CA SER A 51 22.79 4.65 -5.03
C SER A 51 22.99 5.68 -6.15
N ILE A 52 22.06 5.77 -7.10
CA ILE A 52 22.19 6.62 -8.29
C ILE A 52 21.86 8.08 -7.98
N GLY A 53 20.78 8.31 -7.23
CA GLY A 53 20.25 9.65 -6.97
C GLY A 53 20.91 10.38 -5.82
N TYR A 54 21.35 9.65 -4.79
CA TYR A 54 21.86 10.22 -3.55
C TYR A 54 23.33 9.86 -3.27
N GLY A 55 23.93 8.99 -4.08
CA GLY A 55 25.32 8.56 -3.90
C GLY A 55 25.56 7.74 -2.63
N ILE A 56 24.52 7.06 -2.12
CA ILE A 56 24.58 6.28 -0.89
C ILE A 56 25.07 4.87 -1.21
N THR A 57 25.98 4.33 -0.40
CA THR A 57 26.45 2.95 -0.56
C THR A 57 25.32 1.95 -0.28
N THR A 58 25.31 0.83 -0.99
CA THR A 58 24.31 -0.24 -0.84
C THR A 58 24.25 -0.77 0.60
N ALA A 59 25.38 -0.81 1.30
CA ALA A 59 25.43 -1.21 2.71
C ALA A 59 24.64 -0.24 3.62
N ALA A 60 24.82 1.07 3.42
CA ALA A 60 24.09 2.08 4.19
C ALA A 60 22.57 2.04 3.90
N VAL A 61 22.19 1.79 2.65
CA VAL A 61 20.78 1.58 2.28
C VAL A 61 20.22 0.34 2.98
N GLY A 62 20.95 -0.77 3.00
CA GLY A 62 20.56 -1.98 3.72
C GLY A 62 20.28 -1.73 5.21
N ILE A 63 21.11 -0.91 5.87
CA ILE A 63 20.91 -0.52 7.27
C ILE A 63 19.60 0.31 7.40
N ILE A 64 19.37 1.31 6.52
CA ILE A 64 18.14 2.10 6.54
C ILE A 64 16.91 1.21 6.38
N LEU A 65 16.93 0.29 5.41
CA LEU A 65 15.82 -0.63 5.16
C LEU A 65 15.57 -1.57 6.35
N THR A 66 16.61 -2.01 7.03
CA THR A 66 16.47 -2.85 8.23
C THR A 66 15.94 -2.04 9.42
N CYS A 67 16.51 -0.87 9.68
CA CYS A 67 16.02 0.03 10.75
C CYS A 67 14.56 0.43 10.53
N SER A 68 14.14 0.61 9.28
CA SER A 68 12.76 0.95 8.96
C SER A 68 11.77 -0.15 9.35
N ARG A 69 12.16 -1.43 9.27
CA ARG A 69 11.31 -2.54 9.73
C ARG A 69 11.10 -2.55 11.25
N ILE A 70 12.10 -2.08 12.00
CA ILE A 70 11.97 -1.87 13.45
C ILE A 70 11.04 -0.69 13.73
N LEU A 71 11.15 0.37 12.94
CA LEU A 71 10.25 1.52 13.03
C LEU A 71 8.80 1.12 12.69
N ASP A 72 8.56 0.29 11.68
CA ASP A 72 7.23 -0.25 11.37
C ASP A 72 6.60 -0.91 12.61
N GLY A 73 7.35 -1.77 13.32
CA GLY A 73 6.89 -2.43 14.53
C GLY A 73 6.49 -1.48 15.67
N ILE A 74 7.03 -0.27 15.69
CA ILE A 74 6.70 0.78 16.68
C ILE A 74 5.56 1.68 16.17
N THR A 75 5.60 2.05 14.90
CA THR A 75 4.63 2.97 14.29
C THR A 75 3.26 2.33 14.09
N ASP A 76 3.20 1.03 13.82
CA ASP A 76 1.94 0.32 13.62
C ASP A 76 0.98 0.42 14.83
N PRO A 77 1.40 0.12 16.08
CA PRO A 77 0.54 0.29 17.26
C PRO A 77 0.17 1.76 17.53
N LEU A 78 1.13 2.70 17.30
CA LEU A 78 0.86 4.12 17.48
C LEU A 78 -0.18 4.65 16.49
N LEU A 79 -0.05 4.28 15.23
CA LEU A 79 -1.00 4.67 14.19
C LEU A 79 -2.35 3.99 14.37
N ALA A 80 -2.41 2.74 14.86
CA ALA A 80 -3.66 2.08 15.23
C ALA A 80 -4.40 2.88 16.31
N PHE A 81 -3.68 3.38 17.32
CA PHE A 81 -4.27 4.21 18.37
C PHE A 81 -4.78 5.57 17.83
N VAL A 82 -4.03 6.21 16.93
CA VAL A 82 -4.48 7.42 16.24
C VAL A 82 -5.70 7.12 15.37
N TYR A 83 -5.64 6.01 14.63
CA TYR A 83 -6.72 5.52 13.78
C TYR A 83 -8.04 5.38 14.57
N ASP A 84 -8.01 4.87 15.79
CA ASP A 84 -9.21 4.69 16.60
C ASP A 84 -9.80 5.99 17.12
N ARG A 85 -8.98 7.04 17.27
CA ARG A 85 -9.42 8.36 17.73
C ARG A 85 -9.97 9.28 16.62
N VAL A 86 -9.64 9.02 15.37
CA VAL A 86 -10.12 9.84 14.25
C VAL A 86 -11.61 9.56 14.01
N ASN A 87 -12.46 10.54 14.29
CA ASN A 87 -13.87 10.55 13.96
C ASN A 87 -14.16 11.75 13.07
N THR A 88 -14.52 11.51 11.81
CA THR A 88 -14.78 12.54 10.83
C THR A 88 -16.16 12.41 10.19
N LYS A 89 -16.79 13.55 9.88
CA LYS A 89 -18.11 13.62 9.26
C LYS A 89 -18.18 12.99 7.86
N PHE A 90 -17.03 12.94 7.16
CA PHE A 90 -16.94 12.42 5.78
C PHE A 90 -16.60 10.92 5.71
N GLY A 91 -16.53 10.24 6.85
CA GLY A 91 -16.13 8.84 6.95
C GLY A 91 -14.63 8.68 7.19
N LYS A 92 -14.32 8.04 8.31
CA LYS A 92 -12.96 7.79 8.80
C LYS A 92 -12.05 7.13 7.76
N LEU A 93 -12.55 6.06 7.12
CA LEU A 93 -11.77 5.26 6.17
C LEU A 93 -11.35 6.05 4.93
N ARG A 94 -12.28 6.83 4.35
CA ARG A 94 -12.03 7.58 3.12
C ARG A 94 -10.93 8.63 3.31
N ILE A 95 -11.00 9.39 4.40
CA ILE A 95 -10.02 10.46 4.66
C ILE A 95 -8.65 9.88 4.95
N LEU A 96 -8.57 8.82 5.78
CA LEU A 96 -7.31 8.18 6.11
C LEU A 96 -6.66 7.50 4.91
N LEU A 97 -7.46 6.87 4.04
CA LEU A 97 -6.95 6.25 2.82
C LEU A 97 -6.35 7.31 1.88
N VAL A 98 -7.09 8.39 1.61
CA VAL A 98 -6.61 9.48 0.73
C VAL A 98 -5.38 10.16 1.34
N ALA A 99 -5.40 10.48 2.65
CA ALA A 99 -4.27 11.10 3.33
C ALA A 99 -3.03 10.19 3.29
N GLY A 100 -3.19 8.88 3.55
CA GLY A 100 -2.11 7.90 3.47
C GLY A 100 -1.47 7.88 2.08
N TYR A 101 -2.27 7.74 1.03
CA TYR A 101 -1.77 7.76 -0.35
C TYR A 101 -1.14 9.09 -0.78
N LEU A 102 -1.65 10.23 -0.32
CA LEU A 102 -1.03 11.53 -0.62
C LEU A 102 0.35 11.65 0.03
N ILE A 103 0.50 11.26 1.28
CA ILE A 103 1.80 11.27 1.97
C ILE A 103 2.77 10.32 1.25
N GLU A 104 2.31 9.13 0.91
CA GLU A 104 3.08 8.12 0.20
C GLU A 104 3.54 8.61 -1.19
N ALA A 105 2.64 9.21 -1.97
CA ALA A 105 2.94 9.76 -3.29
C ALA A 105 3.94 10.91 -3.22
N LEU A 106 3.79 11.83 -2.26
CA LEU A 106 4.70 12.95 -2.06
C LEU A 106 6.10 12.47 -1.65
N ALA A 107 6.18 11.50 -0.74
CA ALA A 107 7.44 10.92 -0.32
C ALA A 107 8.17 10.21 -1.46
N LEU A 108 7.45 9.42 -2.26
CA LEU A 108 8.00 8.72 -3.43
C LEU A 108 8.44 9.69 -4.52
N TYR A 109 7.61 10.67 -4.84
CA TYR A 109 7.99 11.69 -5.81
C TYR A 109 9.25 12.44 -5.37
N GLY A 110 9.33 12.84 -4.09
CA GLY A 110 10.53 13.45 -3.52
C GLY A 110 11.75 12.54 -3.63
N MET A 111 11.61 11.27 -3.29
CA MET A 111 12.70 10.30 -3.26
C MET A 111 13.23 9.95 -4.66
N PHE A 112 12.37 9.77 -5.65
CA PHE A 112 12.75 9.31 -6.98
C PHE A 112 13.00 10.45 -7.98
N THR A 113 12.41 11.63 -7.76
CA THR A 113 12.44 12.73 -8.73
C THR A 113 12.88 14.06 -8.11
N GLY A 114 12.20 14.53 -7.07
CA GLY A 114 12.33 15.90 -6.58
C GLY A 114 13.70 16.22 -5.96
N PHE A 115 14.21 15.33 -5.13
CA PHE A 115 15.49 15.52 -4.43
C PHE A 115 16.60 14.61 -4.95
N SER A 116 16.28 13.69 -5.83
CA SER A 116 17.25 12.83 -6.50
C SER A 116 18.22 13.68 -7.33
N SER A 117 19.46 13.25 -7.41
CA SER A 117 20.56 13.93 -8.13
C SER A 117 20.98 15.30 -7.57
N LYS A 118 20.50 15.73 -6.42
CA LYS A 118 20.88 17.00 -5.79
C LYS A 118 22.05 16.90 -4.80
N GLY A 119 22.61 15.70 -4.64
CA GLY A 119 23.72 15.46 -3.70
C GLY A 119 23.36 15.63 -2.22
N LEU A 120 22.07 15.55 -1.87
CA LEU A 120 21.57 15.77 -0.52
C LEU A 120 21.89 14.65 0.48
N GLY A 121 22.38 13.52 -0.03
CA GLY A 121 22.91 12.42 0.75
C GLY A 121 21.91 11.62 1.57
N LEU A 122 22.46 10.84 2.51
CA LEU A 122 21.75 9.86 3.34
C LEU A 122 20.61 10.45 4.20
N PRO A 123 20.74 11.63 4.86
CA PRO A 123 19.70 12.10 5.78
C PRO A 123 18.39 12.44 5.08
N VAL A 124 18.46 13.01 3.87
CA VAL A 124 17.24 13.36 3.11
C VAL A 124 16.56 12.11 2.59
N PHE A 125 17.32 11.14 2.08
CA PHE A 125 16.78 9.86 1.67
C PHE A 125 16.09 9.13 2.84
N ALA A 126 16.73 9.07 4.00
CA ALA A 126 16.18 8.43 5.20
C ALA A 126 14.88 9.12 5.67
N LEU A 127 14.84 10.45 5.65
CA LEU A 127 13.65 11.22 6.04
C LEU A 127 12.49 10.94 5.08
N LEU A 128 12.72 10.96 3.78
CA LEU A 128 11.70 10.65 2.78
C LEU A 128 11.22 9.20 2.88
N TYR A 129 12.13 8.28 3.19
CA TYR A 129 11.80 6.88 3.39
C TYR A 129 10.91 6.67 4.62
N VAL A 130 11.20 7.35 5.74
CA VAL A 130 10.35 7.33 6.94
C VAL A 130 8.97 7.92 6.65
N LEU A 131 8.91 9.03 5.90
CA LEU A 131 7.64 9.64 5.50
C LEU A 131 6.81 8.68 4.63
N TYR A 132 7.46 7.98 3.70
CA TYR A 132 6.84 6.91 2.92
C TYR A 132 6.24 5.82 3.82
N ILE A 133 7.00 5.33 4.81
CA ILE A 133 6.54 4.29 5.76
C ILE A 133 5.26 4.73 6.48
N ILE A 134 5.23 5.96 7.00
CA ILE A 134 4.04 6.49 7.70
C ILE A 134 2.83 6.50 6.76
N GLY A 135 2.98 7.00 5.54
CA GLY A 135 1.93 6.98 4.53
C GLY A 135 1.44 5.58 4.21
N TYR A 136 2.37 4.66 3.96
CA TYR A 136 2.09 3.26 3.67
C TYR A 136 1.35 2.56 4.82
N THR A 137 1.77 2.75 6.06
CA THR A 137 1.11 2.14 7.22
C THR A 137 -0.33 2.63 7.35
N VAL A 138 -0.57 3.94 7.20
CA VAL A 138 -1.93 4.52 7.27
C VAL A 138 -2.83 3.98 6.16
N SER A 139 -2.35 3.95 4.91
CA SER A 139 -3.12 3.44 3.76
C SER A 139 -3.39 1.94 3.90
N ASN A 140 -2.39 1.16 4.28
CA ASN A 140 -2.49 -0.29 4.42
C ASN A 140 -3.43 -0.72 5.55
N MET A 141 -3.34 -0.13 6.74
CA MET A 141 -4.26 -0.38 7.86
C MET A 141 -5.71 -0.06 7.47
N THR A 142 -5.91 1.07 6.77
CA THR A 142 -7.22 1.47 6.30
C THR A 142 -7.77 0.47 5.29
N ALA A 143 -6.97 0.06 4.31
CA ALA A 143 -7.35 -0.92 3.30
C ALA A 143 -7.72 -2.28 3.92
N GLN A 144 -6.97 -2.76 4.91
CA GLN A 144 -7.25 -4.04 5.59
C GLN A 144 -8.54 -4.03 6.41
N THR A 145 -9.02 -2.86 6.82
CA THR A 145 -10.27 -2.73 7.56
C THR A 145 -11.51 -2.83 6.65
N ILE A 146 -11.40 -2.48 5.37
CA ILE A 146 -12.51 -2.42 4.41
C ILE A 146 -13.27 -3.75 4.27
N PRO A 147 -12.65 -4.93 4.13
CA PRO A 147 -13.36 -6.20 3.98
C PRO A 147 -14.30 -6.52 5.14
N SER A 148 -13.92 -6.15 6.36
CA SER A 148 -14.75 -6.40 7.55
C SER A 148 -16.03 -5.58 7.56
N ILE A 149 -16.03 -4.42 6.89
CA ILE A 149 -17.17 -3.51 6.77
C ILE A 149 -18.03 -3.87 5.55
N MET A 150 -17.41 -4.39 4.48
CA MET A 150 -18.09 -4.75 3.23
C MET A 150 -19.06 -5.91 3.43
N THR A 151 -18.66 -6.95 4.17
CA THR A 151 -19.47 -8.14 4.38
C THR A 151 -19.35 -8.70 5.79
N ASN A 152 -20.49 -9.13 6.34
CA ASN A 152 -20.55 -9.92 7.57
C ASN A 152 -20.77 -11.42 7.28
N ASP A 153 -20.89 -11.81 5.98
CA ASP A 153 -21.03 -13.21 5.59
C ASP A 153 -19.67 -13.94 5.66
N PRO A 154 -19.53 -14.95 6.56
CA PRO A 154 -18.29 -15.70 6.71
C PRO A 154 -17.91 -16.47 5.44
N HIS A 155 -18.89 -16.85 4.58
CA HIS A 155 -18.63 -17.57 3.34
C HIS A 155 -18.11 -16.65 2.22
N GLN A 156 -18.39 -15.36 2.27
CA GLN A 156 -17.94 -14.41 1.26
C GLN A 156 -16.54 -13.83 1.55
N ARG A 157 -16.11 -13.82 2.81
CA ARG A 157 -14.78 -13.31 3.20
C ARG A 157 -13.62 -14.02 2.48
N PRO A 158 -13.60 -15.36 2.36
CA PRO A 158 -12.56 -16.05 1.60
C PRO A 158 -12.50 -15.62 0.12
N THR A 159 -13.66 -15.38 -0.50
CA THR A 159 -13.72 -14.91 -1.90
C THR A 159 -13.05 -13.56 -2.08
N ILE A 160 -13.27 -12.62 -1.14
CA ILE A 160 -12.58 -11.32 -1.14
C ILE A 160 -11.07 -11.54 -1.01
N GLY A 161 -10.65 -12.43 -0.11
CA GLY A 161 -9.24 -12.79 0.08
C GLY A 161 -8.60 -13.34 -1.19
N VAL A 162 -9.27 -14.22 -1.92
CA VAL A 162 -8.76 -14.78 -3.19
C VAL A 162 -8.55 -13.68 -4.23
N TRP A 163 -9.53 -12.80 -4.43
CA TRP A 163 -9.40 -11.68 -5.38
C TRP A 163 -8.26 -10.74 -4.99
N THR A 164 -8.18 -10.34 -3.73
CA THR A 164 -7.09 -9.46 -3.23
C THR A 164 -5.72 -10.11 -3.43
N THR A 165 -5.60 -11.40 -3.10
CA THR A 165 -4.34 -12.14 -3.26
C THR A 165 -3.95 -12.23 -4.73
N ALA A 166 -4.90 -12.50 -5.63
CA ALA A 166 -4.63 -12.55 -7.07
C ALA A 166 -4.05 -11.21 -7.57
N PHE A 167 -4.65 -10.08 -7.20
CA PHE A 167 -4.13 -8.76 -7.57
C PHE A 167 -2.78 -8.46 -6.93
N ASN A 168 -2.56 -8.85 -5.67
CA ASN A 168 -1.30 -8.65 -4.96
C ASN A 168 -0.11 -9.35 -5.63
N TYR A 169 -0.33 -10.43 -6.36
CA TYR A 169 0.74 -11.11 -7.13
C TYR A 169 0.80 -10.69 -8.60
N LEU A 170 -0.35 -10.50 -9.24
CA LEU A 170 -0.39 -10.14 -10.66
C LEU A 170 0.18 -8.75 -10.93
N VAL A 171 -0.11 -7.79 -10.04
CA VAL A 171 0.31 -6.39 -10.23
C VAL A 171 1.82 -6.21 -10.16
N PRO A 172 2.54 -6.67 -9.12
CA PRO A 172 4.01 -6.58 -9.10
C PRO A 172 4.66 -7.30 -10.28
N MET A 173 4.10 -8.44 -10.69
CA MET A 173 4.60 -9.16 -11.86
C MET A 173 4.45 -8.33 -13.14
N ALA A 174 3.27 -7.75 -13.38
CA ALA A 174 3.02 -6.89 -14.53
C ALA A 174 3.88 -5.63 -14.50
N MET A 175 4.00 -4.96 -13.34
CA MET A 175 4.84 -3.77 -13.17
C MET A 175 6.32 -4.10 -13.40
N SER A 176 6.80 -5.23 -12.88
CA SER A 176 8.16 -5.68 -13.12
C SER A 176 8.44 -5.92 -14.62
N MET A 177 7.49 -6.53 -15.35
CA MET A 177 7.60 -6.68 -16.81
C MET A 177 7.62 -5.32 -17.51
N ILE A 178 6.72 -4.40 -17.15
CA ILE A 178 6.68 -3.06 -17.74
C ILE A 178 7.99 -2.31 -17.48
N PHE A 179 8.51 -2.36 -16.26
CA PHE A 179 9.76 -1.69 -15.92
C PHE A 179 10.95 -2.25 -16.69
N ASN A 180 11.09 -3.57 -16.76
CA ASN A 180 12.28 -4.19 -17.37
C ASN A 180 12.18 -4.33 -18.90
N VAL A 181 10.99 -4.64 -19.45
CA VAL A 181 10.83 -4.91 -20.88
C VAL A 181 10.51 -3.64 -21.68
N VAL A 182 9.75 -2.70 -21.09
CA VAL A 182 9.30 -1.51 -21.81
C VAL A 182 10.10 -0.27 -21.43
N LEU A 183 10.28 -0.03 -20.13
CA LEU A 183 10.87 1.21 -19.64
C LEU A 183 12.39 1.20 -19.73
N LEU A 184 13.03 0.12 -19.34
CA LEU A 184 14.49 0.00 -19.32
C LEU A 184 15.13 0.22 -20.72
N PRO A 185 14.64 -0.38 -21.81
CA PRO A 185 15.17 -0.11 -23.15
C PRO A 185 14.97 1.33 -23.60
N LYS A 186 13.84 1.96 -23.26
CA LYS A 186 13.55 3.36 -23.60
C LYS A 186 14.45 4.35 -22.87
N CYS A 187 14.97 3.97 -21.71
CA CYS A 187 15.87 4.79 -20.90
C CYS A 187 17.36 4.46 -21.10
N GLY A 188 17.72 3.79 -22.20
CA GLY A 188 19.11 3.50 -22.55
C GLY A 188 19.66 2.18 -22.04
N GLY A 189 18.79 1.25 -21.63
CA GLY A 189 19.17 -0.11 -21.22
C GLY A 189 19.86 -0.22 -19.86
N THR A 190 19.94 0.87 -19.10
CA THR A 190 20.57 0.93 -17.78
C THR A 190 19.65 1.56 -16.74
N TYR A 191 19.81 1.16 -15.49
CA TYR A 191 19.12 1.79 -14.37
C TYR A 191 19.76 3.16 -14.09
N ASN A 192 19.20 4.21 -14.68
CA ASN A 192 19.65 5.58 -14.54
C ASN A 192 18.55 6.46 -13.91
N GLN A 193 18.86 7.73 -13.64
CA GLN A 193 17.89 8.66 -13.05
C GLN A 193 16.65 8.86 -13.93
N ALA A 194 16.79 8.84 -15.24
CA ALA A 194 15.67 8.96 -16.18
C ALA A 194 14.72 7.76 -16.07
N PHE A 195 15.27 6.54 -15.91
CA PHE A 195 14.49 5.33 -15.67
C PHE A 195 13.72 5.42 -14.33
N LEU A 196 14.40 5.82 -13.25
CA LEU A 196 13.79 5.91 -11.93
C LEU A 196 12.66 6.96 -11.88
N SER A 197 12.85 8.11 -12.49
CA SER A 197 11.82 9.14 -12.60
C SER A 197 10.64 8.71 -13.45
N ALA A 198 10.89 8.02 -14.56
CA ALA A 198 9.85 7.48 -15.42
C ALA A 198 9.05 6.36 -14.73
N ALA A 199 9.73 5.48 -13.97
CA ALA A 199 9.07 4.45 -13.17
C ALA A 199 8.20 5.04 -12.06
N CYS A 200 8.68 6.11 -11.39
CA CYS A 200 7.93 6.85 -10.40
C CYS A 200 6.66 7.48 -11.00
N ASN A 201 6.79 8.19 -12.12
CA ASN A 201 5.65 8.81 -12.80
C ASN A 201 4.62 7.76 -13.22
N LEU A 202 5.05 6.63 -13.77
CA LEU A 202 4.15 5.55 -14.17
C LEU A 202 3.39 4.97 -12.96
N SER A 203 4.06 4.75 -11.84
CA SER A 203 3.43 4.24 -10.61
C SER A 203 2.46 5.26 -10.01
N LEU A 204 2.80 6.55 -10.04
CA LEU A 204 1.97 7.63 -9.50
C LEU A 204 0.73 7.92 -10.36
N ILE A 205 0.75 7.67 -11.66
CA ILE A 205 -0.44 7.80 -12.52
C ILE A 205 -1.57 6.90 -12.00
N HIS A 206 -1.25 5.69 -11.56
CA HIS A 206 -2.25 4.78 -10.99
C HIS A 206 -2.84 5.27 -9.66
N ILE A 207 -2.14 6.15 -8.94
CA ILE A 207 -2.67 6.79 -7.71
C ILE A 207 -3.63 7.93 -8.05
N SER A 208 -3.38 8.65 -9.15
CA SER A 208 -4.15 9.81 -9.54
C SER A 208 -5.44 9.48 -10.30
N GLU A 209 -5.57 8.27 -10.83
CA GLU A 209 -6.82 7.83 -11.45
C GLU A 209 -7.85 7.52 -10.36
N PRO A 210 -8.92 8.33 -10.23
CA PRO A 210 -9.97 8.06 -9.24
C PRO A 210 -10.77 6.83 -9.70
N THR A 211 -10.66 5.78 -8.94
CA THR A 211 -11.56 4.62 -9.01
C THR A 211 -12.91 4.89 -8.40
#